data_355fde18cfc88857cc60861f93e609c8
#
_entry.id   355fde18cfc88857cc60861f93e609c8
#
_cell.length_a   1.000
_cell.length_b   1.000
_cell.length_c   1.000
_cell.angle_alpha   90.00
_cell.angle_beta   90.00
_cell.angle_gamma   90.00
#
_symmetry.space_group_name_H-M   'P 1'
#
loop_
_entity.id
_entity.type
_entity.pdbx_description
1 polymer ?
#
loop_
_entity_poly.entity_id
_entity_poly.type
_entity_poly.pdbx_seq_one_letter_code
_entity_poly.pdbx_strand_id
1 'polypeptide(L)'
;IGTNDLIQYTLAIDRADESVAHLYDPLHPAVLRLVADTIAQADAAGKGVSVCGEMAGDAGMTRLLLGLGLRSFSMHPSQILAVKQELLRADTHKLAAWSRKVLEADEPATLMA
;
A
#
# COMPACT_ATOMS: atom_id res chain seq x y z
N ILE A 1 0.84 -6.50 7.94
CA ILE A 1 -0.50 -5.95 7.58
C ILE A 1 -1.08 -6.83 6.47
N GLY A 2 -2.20 -7.49 6.74
CA GLY A 2 -2.97 -8.24 5.75
C GLY A 2 -3.92 -7.31 4.99
N THR A 3 -3.46 -6.78 3.87
CA THR A 3 -4.18 -5.70 3.16
C THR A 3 -5.49 -6.14 2.53
N ASN A 4 -5.63 -7.40 2.11
CA ASN A 4 -6.88 -7.87 1.53
C ASN A 4 -8.02 -7.78 2.55
N ASP A 5 -7.79 -8.27 3.76
CA ASP A 5 -8.77 -8.23 4.85
C ASP A 5 -8.96 -6.79 5.35
N LEU A 6 -7.88 -6.02 5.48
CA LEU A 6 -7.96 -4.62 5.88
C LEU A 6 -8.88 -3.83 4.96
N ILE A 7 -8.74 -3.96 3.65
CA ILE A 7 -9.56 -3.26 2.67
C ILE A 7 -11.02 -3.71 2.77
N GLN A 8 -11.24 -5.02 2.81
CA GLN A 8 -12.59 -5.59 2.91
C GLN A 8 -13.34 -5.06 4.12
N TYR A 9 -12.72 -5.09 5.30
CA TYR A 9 -13.37 -4.67 6.53
C TYR A 9 -13.46 -3.14 6.65
N THR A 10 -12.46 -2.40 6.20
CA THR A 10 -12.48 -0.94 6.23
C THR A 10 -13.60 -0.37 5.36
N LEU A 11 -13.76 -0.91 4.16
CA LEU A 11 -14.77 -0.45 3.21
C LEU A 11 -16.10 -1.21 3.32
N ALA A 12 -16.16 -2.24 4.15
CA ALA A 12 -17.32 -3.14 4.30
C ALA A 12 -17.75 -3.76 2.96
N ILE A 13 -16.77 -4.16 2.14
CA ILE A 13 -16.98 -4.68 0.78
C ILE A 13 -16.32 -6.05 0.64
N ASP A 14 -17.13 -7.07 0.36
CA ASP A 14 -16.63 -8.38 -0.02
C ASP A 14 -16.22 -8.37 -1.49
N ARG A 15 -14.92 -8.52 -1.76
CA ARG A 15 -14.39 -8.55 -3.14
C ARG A 15 -14.87 -9.77 -3.94
N ALA A 16 -15.38 -10.82 -3.27
CA ALA A 16 -15.95 -11.99 -3.91
C ALA A 16 -17.41 -11.77 -4.34
N ASP A 17 -18.07 -10.73 -3.84
CA ASP A 17 -19.43 -10.36 -4.22
C ASP A 17 -19.39 -9.44 -5.44
N GLU A 18 -19.76 -9.96 -6.61
CA GLU A 18 -19.72 -9.23 -7.88
C GLU A 18 -20.54 -7.93 -7.87
N SER A 19 -21.59 -7.85 -7.07
CA SER A 19 -22.45 -6.66 -7.01
C SER A 19 -21.76 -5.45 -6.40
N VAL A 20 -20.76 -5.65 -5.54
CA VAL A 20 -20.04 -4.58 -4.84
C VAL A 20 -18.52 -4.60 -5.08
N ALA A 21 -18.00 -5.60 -5.78
CA ALA A 21 -16.55 -5.75 -6.00
C ALA A 21 -15.92 -4.53 -6.68
N HIS A 22 -16.68 -3.79 -7.49
CA HIS A 22 -16.22 -2.56 -8.13
C HIS A 22 -15.92 -1.42 -7.14
N LEU A 23 -16.43 -1.50 -5.92
CA LEU A 23 -16.18 -0.55 -4.85
C LEU A 23 -14.94 -0.89 -4.02
N TYR A 24 -14.35 -2.06 -4.25
CA TYR A 24 -13.12 -2.49 -3.60
C TYR A 24 -11.94 -1.69 -4.15
N ASP A 25 -11.44 -0.75 -3.35
CA ASP A 25 -10.42 0.21 -3.79
C ASP A 25 -9.21 0.20 -2.84
N PRO A 26 -8.08 -0.40 -3.26
CA PRO A 26 -6.84 -0.38 -2.47
C PRO A 26 -6.27 1.01 -2.23
N LEU A 27 -6.62 1.98 -3.06
CA LEU A 27 -6.15 3.37 -2.96
C LEU A 27 -7.12 4.27 -2.20
N HIS A 28 -8.18 3.71 -1.61
CA HIS A 28 -9.12 4.50 -0.83
C HIS A 28 -8.38 5.23 0.30
N PRO A 29 -8.62 6.54 0.50
CA PRO A 29 -7.92 7.32 1.53
C PRO A 29 -7.97 6.72 2.92
N ALA A 30 -9.10 6.13 3.32
CA ALA A 30 -9.24 5.47 4.62
C ALA A 30 -8.28 4.29 4.78
N VAL A 31 -8.10 3.50 3.73
CA VAL A 31 -7.19 2.35 3.71
C VAL A 31 -5.73 2.83 3.76
N LEU A 32 -5.38 3.78 2.92
CA LEU A 32 -4.01 4.31 2.87
C LEU A 32 -3.58 4.96 4.19
N ARG A 33 -4.49 5.67 4.85
CA ARG A 33 -4.22 6.26 6.16
C ARG A 33 -3.96 5.20 7.24
N LEU A 34 -4.73 4.12 7.25
CA LEU A 34 -4.52 3.02 8.19
C LEU A 34 -3.18 2.33 7.96
N VAL A 35 -2.81 2.08 6.71
CA VAL A 35 -1.51 1.49 6.37
C VAL A 35 -0.37 2.42 6.77
N ALA A 36 -0.45 3.70 6.40
CA ALA A 36 0.56 4.69 6.73
C ALA A 36 0.74 4.87 8.24
N ASP A 37 -0.36 4.93 8.98
CA ASP A 37 -0.33 5.09 10.44
C ASP A 37 0.28 3.86 11.11
N THR A 38 -0.06 2.67 10.66
CA THR A 38 0.53 1.43 11.19
C THR A 38 2.05 1.39 10.98
N ILE A 39 2.52 1.77 9.79
CA ILE A 39 3.95 1.83 9.48
C ILE A 39 4.65 2.85 10.39
N ALA A 40 4.08 4.04 10.50
CA ALA A 40 4.66 5.10 11.33
C ALA A 40 4.72 4.73 12.81
N GLN A 41 3.67 4.12 13.35
CA GLN A 41 3.62 3.70 14.75
C GLN A 41 4.58 2.55 15.03
N ALA A 42 4.72 1.60 14.13
CA ALA A 42 5.69 0.52 14.25
C ALA A 42 7.13 1.06 14.27
N ASP A 43 7.43 1.99 13.38
CA ASP A 43 8.75 2.64 13.34
C ASP A 43 9.04 3.41 14.63
N ALA A 44 8.09 4.20 15.12
CA ALA A 44 8.22 4.94 16.36
C ALA A 44 8.43 4.03 17.59
N ALA A 45 7.84 2.83 17.57
CA ALA A 45 7.97 1.84 18.63
C ALA A 45 9.21 0.93 18.46
N GLY A 46 10.01 1.11 17.41
CA GLY A 46 11.15 0.26 17.11
C GLY A 46 10.75 -1.17 16.73
N LYS A 47 9.57 -1.36 16.15
CA LYS A 47 9.04 -2.67 15.76
C LYS A 47 9.07 -2.84 14.25
N GLY A 48 9.35 -4.08 13.80
CA GLY A 48 9.23 -4.42 12.40
C GLY A 48 7.78 -4.41 11.94
N VAL A 49 7.56 -4.04 10.69
CA VAL A 49 6.26 -4.13 10.02
C VAL A 49 6.46 -4.64 8.60
N SER A 50 5.58 -5.50 8.16
CA SER A 50 5.53 -5.94 6.77
C SER A 50 4.10 -5.86 6.23
N VAL A 51 3.99 -5.76 4.93
CA VAL A 51 2.72 -5.85 4.23
C VAL A 51 2.68 -7.14 3.45
N CYS A 52 1.58 -7.85 3.54
CA CYS A 52 1.26 -9.01 2.72
C CYS A 52 -0.08 -8.80 2.01
N GLY A 53 -0.47 -9.76 1.21
CA GLY A 53 -1.65 -9.65 0.36
C GLY A 53 -1.32 -9.08 -1.01
N GLU A 54 -2.35 -8.83 -1.82
CA GLU A 54 -2.17 -8.41 -3.22
C GLU A 54 -1.44 -7.07 -3.34
N MET A 55 -1.67 -6.15 -2.41
CA MET A 55 -1.02 -4.84 -2.42
C MET A 55 0.51 -4.94 -2.41
N ALA A 56 1.07 -5.85 -1.61
CA ALA A 56 2.51 -6.02 -1.49
C ALA A 56 3.16 -6.54 -2.77
N GLY A 57 2.46 -7.38 -3.52
CA GLY A 57 2.93 -7.98 -4.77
C GLY A 57 2.59 -7.17 -6.02
N ASP A 58 1.86 -6.09 -5.89
CA ASP A 58 1.51 -5.22 -6.99
C ASP A 58 2.62 -4.18 -7.21
N ALA A 59 3.35 -4.30 -8.33
CA ALA A 59 4.42 -3.38 -8.67
C ALA A 59 3.94 -1.92 -8.78
N GLY A 60 2.67 -1.70 -9.11
CA GLY A 60 2.06 -0.37 -9.13
C GLY A 60 1.93 0.28 -7.75
N MET A 61 1.92 -0.51 -6.67
CA MET A 61 1.82 -0.04 -5.29
C MET A 61 3.19 0.08 -4.60
N THR A 62 4.24 -0.50 -5.16
CA THR A 62 5.55 -0.60 -4.52
C THR A 62 6.10 0.76 -4.10
N ARG A 63 6.08 1.72 -5.00
CA ARG A 63 6.64 3.06 -4.75
C ARG A 63 5.87 3.79 -3.64
N LEU A 64 4.56 3.66 -3.60
CA LEU A 64 3.74 4.27 -2.56
C LEU A 64 4.07 3.67 -1.19
N LEU A 65 4.05 2.35 -1.08
CA LEU A 65 4.37 1.66 0.17
C LEU A 65 5.78 1.99 0.66
N LEU A 66 6.75 2.03 -0.25
CA LEU A 66 8.12 2.42 0.08
C LEU A 66 8.19 3.87 0.59
N GLY A 67 7.46 4.77 -0.06
CA GLY A 67 7.37 6.18 0.34
C GLY A 67 6.71 6.38 1.71
N LEU A 68 5.78 5.50 2.09
CA LEU A 68 5.17 5.49 3.42
C LEU A 68 6.10 4.95 4.51
N GLY A 69 7.26 4.43 4.14
CA GLY A 69 8.25 3.92 5.08
C GLY A 69 8.34 2.40 5.17
N LEU A 70 7.57 1.66 4.38
CA LEU A 70 7.63 0.20 4.39
C LEU A 70 8.97 -0.30 3.86
N ARG A 71 9.55 -1.31 4.52
CA ARG A 71 10.84 -1.92 4.15
C ARG A 71 10.76 -3.45 4.04
N SER A 72 9.61 -4.04 4.32
CA SER A 72 9.41 -5.49 4.27
C SER A 72 8.11 -5.81 3.54
N PHE A 73 8.22 -6.55 2.45
CA PHE A 73 7.13 -6.91 1.55
C PHE A 73 7.05 -8.43 1.45
N SER A 74 5.88 -9.00 1.66
CA SER A 74 5.66 -10.43 1.51
C SER A 74 4.70 -10.67 0.33
N MET A 75 5.10 -11.52 -0.60
CA MET A 75 4.35 -11.74 -1.83
C MET A 75 4.61 -13.12 -2.41
N HIS A 76 3.81 -13.49 -3.39
CA HIS A 76 4.07 -14.70 -4.18
C HIS A 76 5.40 -14.57 -4.94
N PRO A 77 6.22 -15.63 -5.01
CA PRO A 77 7.53 -15.57 -5.67
C PRO A 77 7.52 -15.04 -7.10
N SER A 78 6.47 -15.28 -7.86
CA SER A 78 6.32 -14.78 -9.24
C SER A 78 6.28 -13.26 -9.36
N GLN A 79 6.02 -12.55 -8.27
CA GLN A 79 5.89 -11.09 -8.22
C GLN A 79 7.19 -10.39 -7.78
N ILE A 80 8.13 -11.13 -7.20
CA ILE A 80 9.32 -10.56 -6.57
C ILE A 80 10.16 -9.75 -7.56
N LEU A 81 10.38 -10.24 -8.77
CA LEU A 81 11.26 -9.56 -9.73
C LEU A 81 10.70 -8.20 -10.16
N ALA A 82 9.40 -8.10 -10.40
CA ALA A 82 8.77 -6.85 -10.79
C ALA A 82 8.83 -5.82 -9.65
N VAL A 83 8.52 -6.24 -8.43
CA VAL A 83 8.59 -5.37 -7.24
C VAL A 83 10.03 -4.96 -6.98
N LYS A 84 10.99 -5.87 -7.06
CA LYS A 84 12.41 -5.57 -6.87
C LYS A 84 12.91 -4.54 -7.90
N GLN A 85 12.45 -4.62 -9.13
CA GLN A 85 12.81 -3.66 -10.17
C GLN A 85 12.36 -2.24 -9.77
N GLU A 86 11.14 -2.09 -9.26
CA GLU A 86 10.65 -0.80 -8.76
C GLU A 86 11.48 -0.30 -7.57
N LEU A 87 11.83 -1.17 -6.64
CA LEU A 87 12.66 -0.81 -5.49
C LEU A 87 14.05 -0.32 -5.90
N LEU A 88 14.67 -0.96 -6.88
CA LEU A 88 16.00 -0.58 -7.36
C LEU A 88 16.03 0.78 -8.07
N ARG A 89 14.91 1.23 -8.60
CA ARG A 89 14.77 2.53 -9.28
C ARG A 89 14.30 3.63 -8.33
N ALA A 90 13.98 3.30 -7.09
CA ALA A 90 13.36 4.21 -6.16
C ALA A 90 14.37 5.14 -5.47
N ASP A 91 13.94 6.37 -5.25
CA ASP A 91 14.61 7.33 -4.36
C ASP A 91 13.67 7.60 -3.19
N THR A 92 14.02 7.09 -2.01
CA THR A 92 13.14 7.16 -0.82
C THR A 92 12.86 8.58 -0.36
N HIS A 93 13.76 9.53 -0.56
CA HIS A 93 13.51 10.93 -0.22
C HIS A 93 12.41 11.54 -1.08
N LYS A 94 12.48 11.33 -2.38
CA LYS A 94 11.47 11.82 -3.33
C LYS A 94 10.13 11.15 -3.08
N LEU A 95 10.14 9.83 -2.83
CA LEU A 95 8.93 9.07 -2.56
C LEU A 95 8.28 9.46 -1.25
N ALA A 96 9.02 9.78 -0.21
CA ALA A 96 8.46 10.23 1.07
C ALA A 96 7.64 11.53 0.90
N ALA A 97 8.16 12.48 0.13
CA ALA A 97 7.45 13.73 -0.15
C ALA A 97 6.20 13.51 -1.01
N TRP A 98 6.32 12.66 -2.04
CA TRP A 98 5.21 12.33 -2.92
C TRP A 98 4.11 11.53 -2.20
N SER A 99 4.48 10.56 -1.36
CA SER A 99 3.50 9.75 -0.63
C SER A 99 2.66 10.58 0.34
N ARG A 100 3.23 11.63 0.95
CA ARG A 100 2.45 12.56 1.77
C ARG A 100 1.36 13.27 0.95
N LYS A 101 1.67 13.68 -0.27
CA LYS A 101 0.67 14.27 -1.18
C LYS A 101 -0.42 13.27 -1.54
N VAL A 102 -0.05 12.01 -1.77
CA VAL A 102 -1.03 10.95 -2.05
C VAL A 102 -1.97 10.73 -0.87
N LEU A 103 -1.46 10.75 0.38
CA LEU A 103 -2.28 10.60 1.59
C LEU A 103 -3.26 11.76 1.79
N GLU A 104 -2.92 12.96 1.34
CA GLU A 104 -3.75 14.15 1.46
C GLU A 104 -4.78 14.28 0.34
N ALA A 105 -4.62 13.53 -0.75
CA ALA A 105 -5.48 13.62 -1.92
C ALA A 105 -6.85 13.00 -1.68
N ASP A 106 -7.90 13.62 -2.20
CA ASP A 106 -9.24 13.05 -2.20
C ASP A 106 -9.35 11.87 -3.17
N GLU A 107 -8.62 11.94 -4.27
CA GLU A 107 -8.53 10.89 -5.29
C GLU A 107 -7.08 10.46 -5.51
N PRO A 108 -6.53 9.60 -4.64
CA PRO A 108 -5.12 9.18 -4.71
C PRO A 108 -4.71 8.58 -6.06
N ALA A 109 -5.62 7.91 -6.75
CA ALA A 109 -5.34 7.30 -8.05
C ALA A 109 -4.82 8.31 -9.09
N THR A 110 -5.22 9.57 -9.01
CA THR A 110 -4.77 10.62 -9.93
C THR A 110 -3.27 10.93 -9.78
N LEU A 111 -2.70 10.66 -8.62
CA LEU A 111 -1.28 10.89 -8.32
C LEU A 111 -0.42 9.65 -8.54
N MET A 112 -1.03 8.50 -8.84
CA MET A 112 -0.33 7.22 -9.05
C MET A 112 0.16 7.04 -10.49
N ALA A 113 -0.32 7.85 -11.40
CA ALA A 113 0.06 7.78 -12.82
C ALA A 113 1.51 8.26 -13.05
#